data_b720957d0d409a916ab53843d7535af0
#
_entry.id   b720957d0d409a916ab53843d7535af0
#
_cell.length_a   1.000
_cell.length_b   1.000
_cell.length_c   1.000
_cell.angle_alpha   90.00
_cell.angle_beta   90.00
_cell.angle_gamma   90.00
#
_symmetry.space_group_name_H-M   'P 1'
#
loop_
_entity.id
_entity.type
_entity.pdbx_description
1 polymer ?
#
loop_
_entity_poly.entity_id
_entity_poly.type
_entity_poly.pdbx_seq_one_letter_code
_entity_poly.pdbx_strand_id
1 'polypeptide(L)'
;MYSIILLFLGFILALVIYYILKVYMASDLDYHPSVKLSQDVEKQRRKHPRTNINWPVSMETSNGTIVAEVKNISLGGAFICCEQPLPIGEVFCLTMTGPDNEPVTATAEVVWSNVNIPNEKVINRGMGVRFIKMSDRHIQLMRQIFKESN
;
A
#
# COMPACT_ATOMS: atom_id res chain seq x y z
N MET A 1 13.63 7.69 62.63
CA MET A 1 13.08 8.55 61.58
C MET A 1 13.82 8.39 60.24
N TYR A 2 15.15 8.42 60.22
CA TYR A 2 15.95 8.24 58.96
C TYR A 2 15.78 6.88 58.25
N SER A 3 15.57 5.77 59.00
CA SER A 3 15.39 4.44 58.42
C SER A 3 14.12 4.30 57.56
N ILE A 4 13.04 4.99 57.96
CA ILE A 4 11.78 4.95 57.19
C ILE A 4 11.93 5.76 55.89
N ILE A 5 12.64 6.87 55.94
CA ILE A 5 12.90 7.70 54.75
C ILE A 5 13.76 6.94 53.73
N LEU A 6 14.80 6.21 54.18
CA LEU A 6 15.65 5.37 53.34
C LEU A 6 14.87 4.23 52.66
N LEU A 7 13.94 3.59 53.38
CA LEU A 7 13.08 2.56 52.81
C LEU A 7 12.12 3.12 51.72
N PHE A 8 11.56 4.32 51.98
CA PHE A 8 10.71 4.98 51.01
C PHE A 8 11.47 5.38 49.73
N LEU A 9 12.70 5.93 49.88
CA LEU A 9 13.56 6.25 48.72
C LEU A 9 13.94 5.01 47.94
N GLY A 10 14.26 3.89 48.62
CA GLY A 10 14.54 2.61 47.93
C GLY A 10 13.36 2.05 47.15
N PHE A 11 12.14 2.17 47.71
CA PHE A 11 10.93 1.74 47.02
C PHE A 11 10.61 2.60 45.76
N ILE A 12 10.77 3.94 45.90
CA ILE A 12 10.59 4.83 44.73
C ILE A 12 11.60 4.52 43.63
N LEU A 13 12.88 4.31 43.99
CA LEU A 13 13.91 3.95 43.01
C LEU A 13 13.61 2.64 42.32
N ALA A 14 13.13 1.63 43.03
CA ALA A 14 12.73 0.35 42.48
C ALA A 14 11.55 0.50 41.51
N LEU A 15 10.55 1.32 41.81
CA LEU A 15 9.44 1.61 40.89
C LEU A 15 9.89 2.34 39.61
N VAL A 16 10.81 3.28 39.72
CA VAL A 16 11.37 4.01 38.59
C VAL A 16 12.16 3.04 37.67
N ILE A 17 13.01 2.18 38.25
CA ILE A 17 13.75 1.17 37.50
C ILE A 17 12.80 0.19 36.82
N TYR A 18 11.77 -0.29 37.53
CA TYR A 18 10.74 -1.15 36.95
C TYR A 18 10.03 -0.48 35.78
N TYR A 19 9.68 0.80 35.89
CA TYR A 19 9.02 1.54 34.80
C TYR A 19 9.94 1.73 33.61
N ILE A 20 11.20 2.07 33.82
CA ILE A 20 12.21 2.20 32.77
C ILE A 20 12.42 0.86 32.05
N LEU A 21 12.56 -0.25 32.79
CA LEU A 21 12.70 -1.58 32.22
C LEU A 21 11.45 -1.99 31.41
N LYS A 22 10.25 -1.67 31.91
CA LYS A 22 9.00 -1.94 31.21
C LYS A 22 8.89 -1.16 29.90
N VAL A 23 9.29 0.12 29.89
CA VAL A 23 9.33 0.94 28.68
C VAL A 23 10.39 0.43 27.69
N TYR A 24 11.57 0.07 28.19
CA TYR A 24 12.64 -0.50 27.37
C TYR A 24 12.24 -1.83 26.72
N MET A 25 11.64 -2.74 27.50
CA MET A 25 11.16 -4.01 26.98
C MET A 25 9.95 -3.86 26.02
N ALA A 26 9.15 -2.80 26.18
CA ALA A 26 8.06 -2.50 25.24
C ALA A 26 8.57 -1.92 23.92
N SER A 27 9.69 -1.18 23.91
CA SER A 27 10.28 -0.63 22.70
C SER A 27 11.00 -1.68 21.85
N ASP A 28 11.49 -2.78 22.43
CA ASP A 28 12.10 -3.89 21.70
C ASP A 28 11.05 -4.84 21.06
N LEU A 29 9.77 -4.76 21.46
CA LEU A 29 8.70 -5.57 20.89
C LEU A 29 8.17 -5.03 19.54
N ASP A 30 8.46 -3.81 19.16
CA ASP A 30 8.04 -3.21 17.88
C ASP A 30 9.02 -3.47 16.72
N TYR A 31 10.16 -4.11 16.97
CA TYR A 31 11.04 -4.57 15.90
C TYR A 31 10.57 -5.95 15.39
N HIS A 32 9.59 -5.95 14.49
CA HIS A 32 9.19 -7.13 13.74
C HIS A 32 10.07 -7.30 12.49
N PRO A 33 11.12 -8.12 12.52
CA PRO A 33 11.88 -8.50 11.31
C PRO A 33 10.98 -9.25 10.30
N SER A 34 9.85 -9.81 10.75
CA SER A 34 8.84 -10.47 9.92
C SER A 34 8.18 -9.56 8.89
N VAL A 35 8.05 -8.24 9.13
CA VAL A 35 7.44 -7.31 8.17
C VAL A 35 8.37 -7.07 6.98
N LYS A 36 9.68 -6.93 7.20
CA LYS A 36 10.65 -6.79 6.11
C LYS A 36 10.78 -8.08 5.30
N LEU A 37 10.85 -9.23 5.98
CA LEU A 37 10.95 -10.54 5.32
C LEU A 37 9.71 -10.85 4.48
N SER A 38 8.50 -10.47 4.94
CA SER A 38 7.26 -10.64 4.15
C SER A 38 7.20 -9.73 2.93
N GLN A 39 7.71 -8.50 3.02
CA GLN A 39 7.79 -7.58 1.89
C GLN A 39 8.80 -8.06 0.83
N ASP A 40 9.95 -8.56 1.23
CA ASP A 40 10.98 -9.08 0.32
C ASP A 40 10.53 -10.37 -0.36
N VAL A 41 9.88 -11.28 0.35
CA VAL A 41 9.30 -12.51 -0.19
C VAL A 41 8.15 -12.19 -1.15
N GLU A 42 7.30 -11.22 -0.82
CA GLU A 42 6.23 -10.76 -1.70
C GLU A 42 6.77 -10.09 -2.98
N LYS A 43 7.84 -9.29 -2.87
CA LYS A 43 8.53 -8.68 -4.01
C LYS A 43 9.14 -9.74 -4.94
N GLN A 44 9.69 -10.81 -4.39
CA GLN A 44 10.28 -11.92 -5.16
C GLN A 44 9.23 -12.81 -5.87
N ARG A 45 8.00 -12.91 -5.35
CA ARG A 45 6.90 -13.67 -5.97
C ARG A 45 6.29 -12.98 -7.19
N ARG A 46 6.53 -11.69 -7.38
CA ARG A 46 5.90 -10.90 -8.46
C ARG A 46 6.62 -11.13 -9.78
N LYS A 47 5.87 -11.51 -10.81
CA LYS A 47 6.41 -11.66 -12.19
C LYS A 47 6.90 -10.32 -12.78
N HIS A 48 6.37 -9.20 -12.31
CA HIS A 48 6.68 -7.86 -12.80
C HIS A 48 6.95 -6.91 -11.63
N PRO A 49 8.06 -6.18 -11.63
CA PRO A 49 8.34 -5.14 -10.65
C PRO A 49 7.27 -4.05 -10.73
N ARG A 50 7.00 -3.38 -9.63
CA ARG A 50 6.08 -2.25 -9.54
C ARG A 50 6.85 -0.96 -9.39
N THR A 51 6.40 0.06 -10.11
CA THR A 51 6.90 1.44 -10.00
C THR A 51 5.86 2.27 -9.27
N ASN A 52 6.29 3.07 -8.30
CA ASN A 52 5.42 4.04 -7.64
C ASN A 52 5.21 5.22 -8.58
N ILE A 53 3.96 5.60 -8.74
CA ILE A 53 3.52 6.70 -9.60
C ILE A 53 2.33 7.40 -8.95
N ASN A 54 1.92 8.54 -9.53
CA ASN A 54 0.68 9.22 -9.17
C ASN A 54 0.02 9.66 -10.47
N TRP A 55 -0.64 8.74 -11.16
CA TRP A 55 -1.29 9.03 -12.43
C TRP A 55 -2.80 9.11 -12.28
N PRO A 56 -3.43 10.14 -12.85
CA PRO A 56 -4.88 10.18 -12.96
C PRO A 56 -5.39 8.99 -13.75
N VAL A 57 -6.49 8.41 -13.31
CA VAL A 57 -7.18 7.32 -13.99
C VAL A 57 -8.67 7.59 -14.02
N SER A 58 -9.29 7.37 -15.18
CA SER A 58 -10.73 7.32 -15.40
C SER A 58 -11.13 5.87 -15.62
N MET A 59 -12.17 5.42 -14.96
CA MET A 59 -12.68 4.05 -15.00
C MET A 59 -14.13 4.07 -15.47
N GLU A 60 -14.39 3.41 -16.60
CA GLU A 60 -15.74 3.23 -17.13
C GLU A 60 -16.35 1.97 -16.54
N THR A 61 -17.37 2.13 -15.71
CA THR A 61 -18.07 1.05 -15.00
C THR A 61 -19.53 0.99 -15.43
N SER A 62 -20.24 -0.09 -15.05
CA SER A 62 -21.68 -0.21 -15.26
C SER A 62 -22.51 0.93 -14.59
N ASN A 63 -21.94 1.56 -13.56
CA ASN A 63 -22.61 2.61 -12.78
C ASN A 63 -22.13 4.03 -13.15
N GLY A 64 -21.33 4.16 -14.22
CA GLY A 64 -20.78 5.44 -14.67
C GLY A 64 -19.27 5.52 -14.58
N THR A 65 -18.74 6.71 -14.79
CA THR A 65 -17.32 7.00 -14.79
C THR A 65 -16.83 7.36 -13.38
N ILE A 66 -15.76 6.71 -12.92
CA ILE A 66 -15.09 7.01 -11.65
C ILE A 66 -13.71 7.59 -11.97
N VAL A 67 -13.40 8.75 -11.38
CA VAL A 67 -12.05 9.36 -11.45
C VAL A 67 -11.30 9.00 -10.18
N ALA A 68 -10.05 8.56 -10.34
CA ALA A 68 -9.22 8.05 -9.25
C ALA A 68 -7.73 8.29 -9.54
N GLU A 69 -6.84 7.71 -8.73
CA GLU A 69 -5.40 7.84 -8.88
C GLU A 69 -4.71 6.47 -8.80
N VAL A 70 -3.82 6.20 -9.76
CA VAL A 70 -2.92 5.02 -9.71
C VAL A 70 -1.71 5.36 -8.85
N LYS A 71 -1.49 4.62 -7.77
CA LYS A 71 -0.35 4.81 -6.84
C LYS A 71 0.86 3.96 -7.16
N ASN A 72 0.64 2.80 -7.73
CA ASN A 72 1.73 1.97 -8.24
C ASN A 72 1.23 1.11 -9.40
N ILE A 73 2.14 0.79 -10.30
CA ILE A 73 1.81 0.08 -11.54
C ILE A 73 2.92 -0.89 -11.93
N SER A 74 2.55 -1.93 -12.67
CA SER A 74 3.43 -2.89 -13.32
C SER A 74 2.84 -3.29 -14.68
N LEU A 75 3.55 -4.08 -15.49
CA LEU A 75 2.98 -4.62 -16.74
C LEU A 75 1.77 -5.54 -16.52
N GLY A 76 1.59 -6.09 -15.32
CA GLY A 76 0.48 -7.00 -15.02
C GLY A 76 -0.70 -6.38 -14.32
N GLY A 77 -0.60 -5.14 -13.81
CA GLY A 77 -1.67 -4.52 -13.06
C GLY A 77 -1.25 -3.28 -12.28
N ALA A 78 -2.19 -2.71 -11.53
CA ALA A 78 -2.01 -1.47 -10.79
C ALA A 78 -2.71 -1.51 -9.42
N PHE A 79 -2.31 -0.61 -8.53
CA PHE A 79 -3.08 -0.25 -7.36
C PHE A 79 -3.71 1.13 -7.58
N ILE A 80 -5.03 1.19 -7.48
CA ILE A 80 -5.85 2.38 -7.72
C ILE A 80 -6.44 2.83 -6.39
N CYS A 81 -6.11 4.08 -6.01
CA CYS A 81 -6.74 4.76 -4.87
C CYS A 81 -8.05 5.40 -5.31
N CYS A 82 -9.14 5.04 -4.65
CA CYS A 82 -10.46 5.61 -4.86
C CYS A 82 -11.29 5.49 -3.57
N GLU A 83 -12.24 6.41 -3.37
CA GLU A 83 -13.09 6.40 -2.16
C GLU A 83 -14.02 5.20 -2.11
N GLN A 84 -14.49 4.76 -3.27
CA GLN A 84 -15.41 3.63 -3.42
C GLN A 84 -14.78 2.58 -4.34
N PRO A 85 -13.94 1.68 -3.80
CA PRO A 85 -13.36 0.60 -4.57
C PRO A 85 -14.43 -0.36 -5.09
N LEU A 86 -14.27 -0.81 -6.33
CA LEU A 86 -15.16 -1.80 -6.93
C LEU A 86 -15.00 -3.18 -6.26
N PRO A 87 -16.02 -4.03 -6.32
CA PRO A 87 -15.97 -5.39 -5.79
C PRO A 87 -14.96 -6.25 -6.55
N ILE A 88 -14.42 -7.26 -5.85
CA ILE A 88 -13.51 -8.25 -6.45
C ILE A 88 -14.24 -9.01 -7.58
N GLY A 89 -13.56 -9.18 -8.71
CA GLY A 89 -14.08 -9.83 -9.92
C GLY A 89 -14.75 -8.87 -10.90
N GLU A 90 -14.94 -7.60 -10.53
CA GLU A 90 -15.49 -6.61 -11.47
C GLU A 90 -14.50 -6.33 -12.60
N VAL A 91 -15.02 -6.31 -13.84
CA VAL A 91 -14.26 -6.03 -15.05
C VAL A 91 -14.71 -4.70 -15.64
N PHE A 92 -13.76 -3.82 -15.92
CA PHE A 92 -14.02 -2.47 -16.41
C PHE A 92 -12.91 -1.99 -17.35
N CYS A 93 -13.22 -0.94 -18.12
CA CYS A 93 -12.22 -0.23 -18.92
C CYS A 93 -11.63 0.93 -18.11
N LEU A 94 -10.32 1.09 -18.17
CA LEU A 94 -9.65 2.22 -17.56
C LEU A 94 -8.78 2.96 -18.56
N THR A 95 -8.63 4.27 -18.34
CA THR A 95 -7.72 5.14 -19.08
C THR A 95 -6.87 5.89 -18.08
N MET A 96 -5.57 5.65 -18.09
CA MET A 96 -4.57 6.34 -17.26
C MET A 96 -3.87 7.40 -18.10
N THR A 97 -3.51 8.52 -17.49
CA THR A 97 -2.71 9.56 -18.14
C THR A 97 -1.28 9.50 -17.65
N GLY A 98 -0.37 9.12 -18.52
CA GLY A 98 1.07 9.03 -18.25
C GLY A 98 1.78 10.40 -18.25
N PRO A 99 3.14 10.43 -18.07
CA PRO A 99 3.92 11.66 -17.91
C PRO A 99 3.78 12.64 -19.09
N ASP A 100 3.69 12.14 -20.30
CA ASP A 100 3.61 12.95 -21.53
C ASP A 100 2.16 13.27 -21.94
N ASN A 101 1.21 13.16 -21.00
CA ASN A 101 -0.23 13.23 -21.26
C ASN A 101 -0.73 12.22 -22.31
N GLU A 102 0.05 11.19 -22.63
CA GLU A 102 -0.38 10.11 -23.51
C GLU A 102 -1.31 9.15 -22.75
N PRO A 103 -2.55 8.95 -23.24
CA PRO A 103 -3.50 8.08 -22.55
C PRO A 103 -3.13 6.61 -22.77
N VAL A 104 -3.13 5.84 -21.68
CA VAL A 104 -2.95 4.38 -21.68
C VAL A 104 -4.26 3.73 -21.28
N THR A 105 -4.87 3.00 -22.20
CA THR A 105 -6.13 2.29 -21.97
C THR A 105 -5.91 0.81 -21.75
N ALA A 106 -6.66 0.23 -20.83
CA ALA A 106 -6.67 -1.20 -20.56
C ALA A 106 -8.05 -1.68 -20.11
N THR A 107 -8.33 -2.96 -20.35
CA THR A 107 -9.39 -3.69 -19.63
C THR A 107 -8.77 -4.32 -18.40
N ALA A 108 -9.36 -4.11 -17.23
CA ALA A 108 -8.85 -4.59 -15.98
C ALA A 108 -9.92 -5.33 -15.16
N GLU A 109 -9.47 -6.21 -14.28
CA GLU A 109 -10.30 -6.94 -13.32
C GLU A 109 -9.81 -6.63 -11.89
N VAL A 110 -10.73 -6.38 -10.98
CA VAL A 110 -10.42 -6.22 -9.56
C VAL A 110 -10.03 -7.57 -8.96
N VAL A 111 -8.78 -7.68 -8.49
CA VAL A 111 -8.27 -8.90 -7.84
C VAL A 111 -8.08 -8.75 -6.33
N TRP A 112 -8.16 -7.53 -5.84
CA TRP A 112 -8.05 -7.20 -4.43
C TRP A 112 -8.75 -5.87 -4.14
N SER A 113 -9.39 -5.74 -2.97
CA SER A 113 -10.08 -4.52 -2.55
C SER A 113 -10.09 -4.42 -1.03
N ASN A 114 -9.94 -3.20 -0.50
CA ASN A 114 -10.07 -2.93 0.93
C ASN A 114 -11.39 -2.22 1.29
N VAL A 115 -12.40 -2.36 0.46
CA VAL A 115 -13.72 -1.72 0.64
C VAL A 115 -14.34 -2.05 2.00
N ASN A 116 -14.16 -3.27 2.50
CA ASN A 116 -14.74 -3.75 3.77
C ASN A 116 -13.88 -3.47 5.01
N ILE A 117 -12.70 -2.83 4.84
CA ILE A 117 -11.84 -2.51 5.97
C ILE A 117 -12.27 -1.14 6.55
N PRO A 118 -12.45 -0.98 7.87
CA PRO A 118 -12.78 0.31 8.50
C PRO A 118 -11.76 1.40 8.13
N ASN A 119 -12.24 2.65 7.97
CA ASN A 119 -11.42 3.77 7.52
C ASN A 119 -10.20 4.02 8.42
N GLU A 120 -10.35 3.83 9.73
CA GLU A 120 -9.28 4.05 10.73
C GLU A 120 -8.10 3.08 10.54
N LYS A 121 -8.32 1.97 9.82
CA LYS A 121 -7.31 0.92 9.56
C LYS A 121 -6.74 0.96 8.14
N VAL A 122 -7.16 1.92 7.32
CA VAL A 122 -6.77 2.01 5.91
C VAL A 122 -6.02 3.32 5.65
N ILE A 123 -4.75 3.22 5.28
CA ILE A 123 -3.95 4.40 4.89
C ILE A 123 -4.38 4.89 3.49
N ASN A 124 -4.59 3.96 2.56
CA ASN A 124 -5.04 4.26 1.20
C ASN A 124 -6.25 3.37 0.86
N ARG A 125 -7.44 3.98 0.78
CA ARG A 125 -8.63 3.30 0.26
C ARG A 125 -8.44 3.01 -1.21
N GLY A 126 -8.72 1.77 -1.66
CA GLY A 126 -8.52 1.43 -3.06
C GLY A 126 -8.59 -0.06 -3.36
N MET A 127 -8.17 -0.38 -4.57
CA MET A 127 -8.22 -1.74 -5.11
C MET A 127 -6.98 -2.06 -5.94
N GLY A 128 -6.59 -3.32 -5.92
CA GLY A 128 -5.60 -3.90 -6.82
C GLY A 128 -6.28 -4.48 -8.04
N VAL A 129 -5.82 -4.11 -9.22
CA VAL A 129 -6.36 -4.60 -10.49
C VAL A 129 -5.32 -5.37 -11.28
N ARG A 130 -5.78 -6.36 -12.04
CA ARG A 130 -5.01 -7.09 -13.04
C ARG A 130 -5.43 -6.61 -14.43
N PHE A 131 -4.47 -6.31 -15.29
CA PHE A 131 -4.77 -6.01 -16.70
C PHE A 131 -5.10 -7.31 -17.43
N ILE A 132 -6.29 -7.37 -18.04
CA ILE A 132 -6.76 -8.50 -18.85
C ILE A 132 -6.38 -8.28 -20.30
N LYS A 133 -6.57 -7.05 -20.79
CA LYS A 133 -6.32 -6.67 -22.18
C LYS A 133 -5.72 -5.27 -22.25
N MET A 134 -4.65 -5.15 -23.02
CA MET A 134 -4.01 -3.89 -23.35
C MET A 134 -3.46 -3.99 -24.77
N SER A 135 -3.47 -2.90 -25.53
CA SER A 135 -2.89 -2.89 -26.87
C SER A 135 -1.36 -3.05 -26.82
N ASP A 136 -0.76 -3.62 -27.85
CA ASP A 136 0.70 -3.76 -27.95
C ASP A 136 1.42 -2.41 -27.88
N ARG A 137 0.83 -1.36 -28.45
CA ARG A 137 1.32 0.02 -28.35
C ARG A 137 1.41 0.47 -26.90
N HIS A 138 0.34 0.27 -26.12
CA HIS A 138 0.32 0.67 -24.72
C HIS A 138 1.26 -0.18 -23.85
N ILE A 139 1.43 -1.47 -24.17
CA ILE A 139 2.42 -2.32 -23.51
C ILE A 139 3.85 -1.83 -23.80
N GLN A 140 4.15 -1.41 -25.02
CA GLN A 140 5.46 -0.85 -25.37
C GLN A 140 5.71 0.48 -24.65
N LEU A 141 4.74 1.37 -24.61
CA LEU A 141 4.81 2.65 -23.89
C LEU A 141 5.08 2.41 -22.40
N MET A 142 4.36 1.51 -21.76
CA MET A 142 4.57 1.14 -20.38
C MET A 142 5.99 0.61 -20.13
N ARG A 143 6.54 -0.19 -21.05
CA ARG A 143 7.92 -0.69 -20.96
C ARG A 143 8.95 0.42 -21.05
N GLN A 144 8.73 1.44 -21.86
CA GLN A 144 9.61 2.61 -21.97
C GLN A 144 9.62 3.39 -20.65
N ILE A 145 8.45 3.72 -20.13
CA ILE A 145 8.30 4.43 -18.85
C ILE A 145 9.00 3.70 -17.70
N PHE A 146 8.89 2.37 -17.64
CA PHE A 146 9.57 1.60 -16.57
C PHE A 146 11.09 1.51 -16.75
N LYS A 147 11.62 1.64 -17.96
CA LYS A 147 13.07 1.71 -18.20
C LYS A 147 13.68 3.04 -17.77
N GLU A 148 12.94 4.12 -17.94
CA GLU A 148 13.36 5.48 -17.56
C GLU A 148 13.25 5.75 -16.07
N SER A 149 12.43 4.95 -15.34
CA SER A 149 12.19 5.08 -13.90
C SER A 149 13.16 4.25 -13.03
N ASN A 150 14.05 3.45 -13.60
CA ASN A 150 15.07 2.64 -12.95
C ASN A 150 16.46 3.21 -13.21
#